data_ca12b0848a32c4cbab564db79bd0d2ab
#
_entry.id   ca12b0848a32c4cbab564db79bd0d2ab
#
_cell.length_a   1.000
_cell.length_b   1.000
_cell.length_c   1.000
_cell.angle_alpha   90.00
_cell.angle_beta   90.00
_cell.angle_gamma   90.00
#
_symmetry.space_group_name_H-M   'P 1'
#
loop_
_entity.id
_entity.type
_entity.pdbx_description
1 polymer ?
#
loop_
_entity_poly.entity_id
_entity_poly.type
_entity_poly.pdbx_seq_one_letter_code
_entity_poly.pdbx_strand_id
1 'polypeptide(L)'
;MKAIDFDELVLQKSHSKPVLVEFSSSGCGPCLWVEKQLIDITTAKNGMWNFVSLSVEDYPELEERFQIKSNPTVILFQQGEETARLVGALPGMVVEQWLSDKIKS
;
A
#
# COMPACT_ATOMS: atom_id res chain seq x y z
N MET A 1 -0.71 1.06 -15.62
CA MET A 1 0.19 -0.02 -15.17
C MET A 1 -0.50 -1.36 -15.35
N LYS A 2 0.18 -2.30 -15.95
CA LYS A 2 -0.34 -3.64 -16.13
C LYS A 2 0.14 -4.53 -14.98
N ALA A 3 -0.46 -5.72 -14.83
CA ALA A 3 -0.08 -6.64 -13.77
C ALA A 3 1.41 -6.99 -13.79
N ILE A 4 1.99 -7.11 -14.99
CA ILE A 4 3.41 -7.40 -15.13
C ILE A 4 4.27 -6.27 -14.59
N ASP A 5 3.80 -5.03 -14.77
CA ASP A 5 4.52 -3.87 -14.23
C ASP A 5 4.47 -3.87 -12.71
N PHE A 6 3.39 -4.39 -12.12
CA PHE A 6 3.26 -4.51 -10.68
C PHE A 6 4.37 -5.39 -10.10
N ASP A 7 4.63 -6.53 -10.76
CA ASP A 7 5.68 -7.43 -10.29
C ASP A 7 7.04 -6.75 -10.29
N GLU A 8 7.34 -5.94 -11.32
CA GLU A 8 8.61 -5.22 -11.39
C GLU A 8 8.66 -4.04 -10.44
N LEU A 9 7.58 -3.24 -10.38
CA LEU A 9 7.59 -1.97 -9.64
C LEU A 9 7.29 -2.15 -8.16
N VAL A 10 6.71 -3.26 -7.77
CA VAL A 10 6.37 -3.51 -6.37
C VAL A 10 7.13 -4.70 -5.83
N LEU A 11 6.90 -5.90 -6.38
CA LEU A 11 7.46 -7.10 -5.78
C LEU A 11 8.98 -7.14 -5.86
N GLN A 12 9.55 -6.83 -7.03
CA GLN A 12 11.01 -6.84 -7.17
C GLN A 12 11.65 -5.73 -6.36
N LYS A 13 11.06 -4.55 -6.36
CA LYS A 13 11.61 -3.44 -5.58
C LYS A 13 11.53 -3.66 -4.09
N SER A 14 10.57 -4.50 -3.65
CA SER A 14 10.42 -4.79 -2.23
C SER A 14 11.57 -5.61 -1.67
N HIS A 15 12.45 -6.16 -2.52
CA HIS A 15 13.67 -6.81 -2.06
C HIS A 15 14.71 -5.80 -1.57
N SER A 16 14.70 -4.59 -2.14
CA SER A 16 15.63 -3.53 -1.73
C SER A 16 15.07 -2.70 -0.60
N LYS A 17 13.76 -2.42 -0.63
CA LYS A 17 13.12 -1.51 0.30
C LYS A 17 11.63 -1.87 0.36
N PRO A 18 11.00 -1.85 1.53
CA PRO A 18 9.57 -2.15 1.61
C PRO A 18 8.76 -1.27 0.67
N VAL A 19 7.68 -1.82 0.12
CA VAL A 19 6.76 -1.09 -0.73
C VAL A 19 5.37 -1.16 -0.10
N LEU A 20 4.78 0.01 0.13
CA LEU A 20 3.46 0.13 0.71
C LEU A 20 2.49 0.47 -0.41
N VAL A 21 1.46 -0.34 -0.59
CA VAL A 21 0.49 -0.16 -1.68
C VAL A 21 -0.89 0.08 -1.09
N GLU A 22 -1.52 1.19 -1.49
CA GLU A 22 -2.91 1.45 -1.15
C GLU A 22 -3.78 1.10 -2.35
N PHE A 23 -4.75 0.22 -2.15
CA PHE A 23 -5.77 -0.08 -3.14
C PHE A 23 -6.99 0.77 -2.82
N SER A 24 -7.41 1.58 -3.79
CA SER A 24 -8.52 2.51 -3.64
C SER A 24 -9.55 2.28 -4.72
N SER A 25 -10.65 3.03 -4.67
CA SER A 25 -11.66 2.99 -5.71
C SER A 25 -12.11 4.41 -6.04
N SER A 26 -12.71 4.55 -7.23
CA SER A 26 -13.23 5.82 -7.69
C SER A 26 -14.33 6.31 -6.75
N GLY A 27 -14.30 7.59 -6.39
CA GLY A 27 -15.31 8.18 -5.52
C GLY A 27 -15.22 7.79 -4.05
N CYS A 28 -14.11 7.18 -3.65
CA CYS A 28 -13.93 6.74 -2.27
C CYS A 28 -13.28 7.86 -1.45
N GLY A 29 -14.09 8.59 -0.67
CA GLY A 29 -13.60 9.64 0.20
C GLY A 29 -12.62 9.13 1.25
N PRO A 30 -12.93 8.03 1.97
CA PRO A 30 -11.98 7.45 2.93
C PRO A 30 -10.65 7.06 2.30
N CYS A 31 -10.65 6.62 1.04
CA CYS A 31 -9.41 6.26 0.36
C CYS A 31 -8.51 7.49 0.16
N LEU A 32 -9.10 8.62 -0.20
CA LEU A 32 -8.34 9.86 -0.37
C LEU A 32 -7.74 10.33 0.96
N TRP A 33 -8.50 10.19 2.02
CA TRP A 33 -8.03 10.55 3.35
C TRP A 33 -6.84 9.68 3.77
N VAL A 34 -6.94 8.37 3.54
CA VAL A 34 -5.85 7.44 3.86
C VAL A 34 -4.63 7.73 3.00
N GLU A 35 -4.84 7.98 1.70
CA GLU A 35 -3.74 8.29 0.80
C GLU A 35 -2.94 9.48 1.30
N LYS A 36 -3.63 10.54 1.72
CA LYS A 36 -2.95 11.73 2.23
C LYS A 36 -2.15 11.40 3.48
N GLN A 37 -2.72 10.61 4.40
CA GLN A 37 -2.00 10.20 5.59
C GLN A 37 -0.74 9.42 5.24
N LEU A 38 -0.84 8.51 4.29
CA LEU A 38 0.30 7.67 3.89
C LEU A 38 1.39 8.49 3.20
N ILE A 39 1.00 9.47 2.37
CA ILE A 39 1.98 10.35 1.74
C ILE A 39 2.74 11.13 2.80
N ASP A 40 2.02 11.70 3.77
CA ASP A 40 2.64 12.49 4.83
C ASP A 40 3.60 11.64 5.67
N ILE A 41 3.17 10.44 6.05
CA ILE A 41 3.99 9.55 6.87
C ILE A 41 5.23 9.11 6.09
N THR A 42 5.06 8.73 4.83
CA THR A 42 6.18 8.29 3.99
C THR A 42 7.20 9.39 3.82
N THR A 43 6.72 10.61 3.60
CA THR A 43 7.61 11.77 3.46
C THR A 43 8.38 12.02 4.75
N ALA A 44 7.70 11.93 5.90
CA ALA A 44 8.33 12.17 7.19
C ALA A 44 9.40 11.12 7.52
N LYS A 45 9.29 9.91 6.96
CA LYS A 45 10.25 8.84 7.21
C LYS A 45 11.39 8.80 6.20
N ASN A 46 11.50 9.82 5.35
CA ASN A 46 12.64 10.00 4.45
C ASN A 46 12.93 8.79 3.56
N GLY A 47 11.89 8.18 3.02
CA GLY A 47 12.07 7.10 2.06
C GLY A 47 12.45 5.77 2.67
N MET A 48 12.10 5.51 3.91
CA MET A 48 12.29 4.18 4.50
C MET A 48 11.50 3.11 3.74
N TRP A 49 10.45 3.51 3.07
CA TRP A 49 9.68 2.63 2.17
C TRP A 49 9.19 3.45 0.99
N ASN A 50 8.82 2.76 -0.08
CA ASN A 50 8.16 3.38 -1.23
C ASN A 50 6.66 3.27 -1.07
N PHE A 51 5.92 4.27 -1.56
CA PHE A 51 4.46 4.27 -1.49
C PHE A 51 3.88 4.34 -2.89
N VAL A 52 2.89 3.47 -3.16
CA VAL A 52 2.18 3.41 -4.44
C VAL A 52 0.69 3.38 -4.15
N SER A 53 -0.10 4.17 -4.90
CA SER A 53 -1.55 4.16 -4.80
C SER A 53 -2.12 3.65 -6.12
N LEU A 54 -3.00 2.66 -6.06
CA LEU A 54 -3.61 2.04 -7.24
C LEU A 54 -5.11 1.99 -7.10
N SER A 55 -5.82 2.25 -8.20
CA SER A 55 -7.27 2.15 -8.23
C SER A 55 -7.66 0.75 -8.71
N VAL A 56 -8.56 0.09 -7.98
CA VAL A 56 -8.97 -1.26 -8.35
C VAL A 56 -9.70 -1.31 -9.68
N GLU A 57 -10.35 -0.21 -10.08
CA GLU A 57 -11.01 -0.17 -11.38
C GLU A 57 -10.02 -0.26 -12.54
N ASP A 58 -8.82 0.29 -12.33
CA ASP A 58 -7.78 0.26 -13.35
C ASP A 58 -7.04 -1.06 -13.39
N TYR A 59 -7.07 -1.82 -12.30
CA TYR A 59 -6.30 -3.05 -12.16
C TYR A 59 -7.14 -4.17 -11.57
N PRO A 60 -8.22 -4.58 -12.27
CA PRO A 60 -9.10 -5.61 -11.72
C PRO A 60 -8.40 -6.95 -11.47
N GLU A 61 -7.35 -7.27 -12.23
CA GLU A 61 -6.61 -8.51 -12.02
C GLU A 61 -5.83 -8.47 -10.70
N LEU A 62 -5.39 -7.28 -10.26
CA LEU A 62 -4.72 -7.15 -8.97
C LEU A 62 -5.72 -7.24 -7.82
N GLU A 63 -6.90 -6.68 -8.02
CA GLU A 63 -7.97 -6.78 -7.03
C GLU A 63 -8.29 -8.24 -6.73
N GLU A 64 -8.38 -9.04 -7.78
CA GLU A 64 -8.65 -10.46 -7.64
C GLU A 64 -7.47 -11.21 -7.05
N ARG A 65 -6.26 -10.93 -7.56
CA ARG A 65 -5.04 -11.60 -7.14
C ARG A 65 -4.80 -11.45 -5.64
N PHE A 66 -5.03 -10.27 -5.09
CA PHE A 66 -4.78 -9.98 -3.69
C PHE A 66 -6.05 -10.01 -2.84
N GLN A 67 -7.18 -10.43 -3.42
CA GLN A 67 -8.44 -10.58 -2.70
C GLN A 67 -8.84 -9.29 -2.00
N ILE A 68 -8.84 -8.19 -2.75
CA ILE A 68 -9.24 -6.89 -2.22
C ILE A 68 -10.76 -6.83 -2.17
N LYS A 69 -11.31 -6.81 -0.97
CA LYS A 69 -12.77 -6.85 -0.78
C LYS A 69 -13.33 -5.55 -0.25
N SER A 70 -12.49 -4.69 0.28
CA SER A 70 -12.91 -3.39 0.81
C SER A 70 -11.89 -2.34 0.43
N ASN A 71 -12.33 -1.11 0.32
CA ASN A 71 -11.45 0.01 0.01
C ASN A 71 -11.57 1.06 1.10
N PRO A 72 -10.46 1.62 1.56
CA PRO A 72 -9.10 1.32 1.13
C PRO A 72 -8.54 0.05 1.78
N THR A 73 -7.66 -0.63 1.08
CA THR A 73 -6.85 -1.71 1.65
C THR A 73 -5.39 -1.33 1.41
N VAL A 74 -4.59 -1.39 2.47
CA VAL A 74 -3.17 -1.05 2.42
C VAL A 74 -2.37 -2.32 2.66
N ILE A 75 -1.50 -2.66 1.72
CA ILE A 75 -0.69 -3.88 1.81
C ILE A 75 0.78 -3.51 1.84
N LEU A 76 1.52 -4.12 2.76
CA LEU A 76 2.96 -3.95 2.86
C LEU A 76 3.65 -5.13 2.20
N PHE A 77 4.54 -4.84 1.26
CA PHE A 77 5.33 -5.85 0.55
C PHE A 77 6.78 -5.74 0.98
N GLN A 78 7.36 -6.87 1.37
CA GLN A 78 8.76 -6.97 1.75
C GLN A 78 9.31 -8.28 1.22
N GLN A 79 10.51 -8.23 0.66
CA GLN A 79 11.19 -9.42 0.14
C GLN A 79 10.35 -10.18 -0.89
N GLY A 80 9.62 -9.44 -1.72
CA GLY A 80 8.82 -10.01 -2.80
C GLY A 80 7.49 -10.57 -2.38
N GLU A 81 7.06 -10.38 -1.14
CA GLU A 81 5.84 -10.98 -0.61
C GLU A 81 5.00 -9.99 0.16
N GLU A 82 3.69 -10.24 0.21
CA GLU A 82 2.81 -9.52 1.11
C GLU A 82 3.12 -9.96 2.55
N THR A 83 3.51 -9.03 3.40
CA THR A 83 3.85 -9.36 4.79
C THR A 83 2.81 -8.88 5.79
N ALA A 84 1.99 -7.90 5.43
CA ALA A 84 0.94 -7.40 6.31
C ALA A 84 -0.05 -6.57 5.51
N ARG A 85 -1.27 -6.41 6.04
CA ARG A 85 -2.25 -5.52 5.42
C ARG A 85 -3.16 -4.90 6.46
N LEU A 86 -3.67 -3.72 6.13
CA LEU A 86 -4.70 -3.04 6.90
C LEU A 86 -5.90 -2.81 5.98
N VAL A 87 -7.09 -3.05 6.50
CA VAL A 87 -8.33 -2.86 5.76
C VAL A 87 -9.11 -1.73 6.44
N GLY A 88 -9.58 -0.77 5.63
CA GLY A 88 -10.37 0.34 6.13
C GLY A 88 -9.56 1.59 6.38
N ALA A 89 -10.26 2.70 6.68
CA ALA A 89 -9.63 4.00 6.88
C ALA A 89 -9.31 4.17 8.35
N LEU A 90 -8.04 3.99 8.70
CA LEU A 90 -7.58 4.10 10.08
C LEU A 90 -6.83 5.42 10.28
N PRO A 91 -6.83 5.96 11.51
CA PRO A 91 -6.10 7.19 11.81
C PRO A 91 -4.61 7.04 11.52
N GLY A 92 -3.97 8.16 11.15
CA GLY A 92 -2.55 8.14 10.80
C GLY A 92 -1.67 7.58 11.89
N MET A 93 -1.99 7.86 13.17
CA MET A 93 -1.23 7.32 14.29
C MET A 93 -1.24 5.80 14.32
N VAL A 94 -2.40 5.19 14.02
CA VAL A 94 -2.54 3.74 14.00
C VAL A 94 -1.73 3.15 12.87
N VAL A 95 -1.79 3.77 11.69
CA VAL A 95 -1.05 3.31 10.51
C VAL A 95 0.45 3.43 10.75
N GLU A 96 0.88 4.55 11.33
CA GLU A 96 2.29 4.76 11.61
C GLU A 96 2.84 3.73 12.60
N GLN A 97 2.08 3.43 13.65
CA GLN A 97 2.48 2.42 14.62
C GLN A 97 2.54 1.04 13.98
N TRP A 98 1.56 0.73 13.14
CA TRP A 98 1.54 -0.53 12.41
C TRP A 98 2.77 -0.68 11.53
N LEU A 99 3.13 0.38 10.80
CA LEU A 99 4.33 0.36 9.95
C LEU A 99 5.59 0.17 10.78
N SER A 100 5.69 0.88 11.90
CA SER A 100 6.85 0.73 12.78
C SER A 100 7.00 -0.69 13.29
N ASP A 101 5.89 -1.35 13.59
CA ASP A 101 5.91 -2.72 14.09
C ASP A 101 6.28 -3.72 12.99
N LYS A 102 5.87 -3.45 11.75
CA LYS A 102 6.06 -4.40 10.65
C LYS A 102 7.36 -4.19 9.88
N ILE A 103 7.83 -2.97 9.83
CA ILE A 103 9.09 -2.66 9.14
C ILE A 103 10.19 -2.60 10.19
N LYS A 104 10.88 -3.72 10.34
CA LYS A 104 12.01 -3.81 11.27
C LYS A 104 13.28 -3.43 10.53
N SER A 105 14.01 -2.50 11.07
CA SER A 105 15.29 -2.11 10.48
C SER A 105 16.40 -3.06 10.87
#